data_e79fcfa78ad2b7bf731969bae7b76299
#
_entry.id   e79fcfa78ad2b7bf731969bae7b76299
#
_cell.length_a   1.000
_cell.length_b   1.000
_cell.length_c   1.000
_cell.angle_alpha   90.00
_cell.angle_beta   90.00
_cell.angle_gamma   90.00
#
_symmetry.space_group_name_H-M   'P 1'
#
loop_
_entity.id
_entity.type
_entity.pdbx_description
1 polymer ?
#
loop_
_entity_poly.entity_id
_entity_poly.type
_entity_poly.pdbx_seq_one_letter_code
_entity_poly.pdbx_strand_id
1 'polypeptide(L)'
;MRGPRTLSPLGKALSYVVLSLFALFALYPILCVFSVSLRPGDRLLSKSLAIIPADATLQSYQRLLLEEPFLRWMANSSLVSAVVTLVGVSLAATAGYAFSRYRFVGRDQAMVALITTQMFPVTMLLLPLFIVLIKLKAYDSYWALIVAYSATALPFTTWQMKGYYDTIPFSLEEAAAIDGCSPLRTFWQIVLPLAAPALVITALFSFMTAWSEYLVANVLIQDQDLLTLPLGLKMFQSNMEVAWGLYSAGAIIVSIPVVALFLFLSRWLVSGLTLGGVKG
;
A
#
# COMPACT_ATOMS: atom_id res chain seq x y z
N MET A 1 11.24 -39.40 -0.85
CA MET A 1 11.58 -37.97 -1.01
C MET A 1 11.91 -37.71 -2.48
N ARG A 2 11.01 -37.03 -3.22
CA ARG A 2 11.32 -36.62 -4.61
C ARG A 2 12.10 -35.28 -4.50
N GLY A 3 13.39 -35.31 -4.88
CA GLY A 3 14.21 -34.09 -4.92
C GLY A 3 13.59 -32.99 -5.79
N PRO A 4 14.01 -31.72 -5.65
CA PRO A 4 13.47 -30.61 -6.42
C PRO A 4 13.61 -30.92 -7.91
N ARG A 5 12.46 -30.93 -8.64
CA ARG A 5 12.46 -31.15 -10.09
C ARG A 5 13.19 -29.99 -10.76
N THR A 6 14.45 -30.17 -11.08
CA THR A 6 15.20 -29.22 -11.92
C THR A 6 14.60 -29.24 -13.31
N LEU A 7 14.12 -28.11 -13.79
CA LEU A 7 13.63 -27.95 -15.15
C LEU A 7 14.72 -28.35 -16.15
N SER A 8 14.33 -29.03 -17.24
CA SER A 8 15.24 -29.27 -18.37
C SER A 8 15.76 -27.95 -18.94
N PRO A 9 16.92 -27.92 -19.64
CA PRO A 9 17.43 -26.69 -20.26
C PRO A 9 16.39 -26.01 -21.16
N LEU A 10 15.63 -26.77 -21.93
CA LEU A 10 14.53 -26.27 -22.75
C LEU A 10 13.41 -25.68 -21.90
N GLY A 11 13.04 -26.33 -20.77
CA GLY A 11 12.04 -25.81 -19.86
C GLY A 11 12.45 -24.49 -19.20
N LYS A 12 13.75 -24.35 -18.86
CA LYS A 12 14.29 -23.07 -18.36
C LYS A 12 14.24 -21.97 -19.44
N ALA A 13 14.68 -22.27 -20.66
CA ALA A 13 14.63 -21.32 -21.77
C ALA A 13 13.19 -20.84 -22.04
N LEU A 14 12.23 -21.77 -22.12
CA LEU A 14 10.81 -21.45 -22.29
C LEU A 14 10.27 -20.58 -21.14
N SER A 15 10.64 -20.89 -19.89
CA SER A 15 10.24 -20.09 -18.73
C SER A 15 10.78 -18.67 -18.81
N TYR A 16 12.06 -18.48 -19.20
CA TYR A 16 12.62 -17.15 -19.38
C TYR A 16 11.96 -16.36 -20.50
N VAL A 17 11.66 -17.00 -21.64
CA VAL A 17 10.92 -16.36 -22.74
C VAL A 17 9.54 -15.89 -22.27
N VAL A 18 8.78 -16.77 -21.63
CA VAL A 18 7.44 -16.45 -21.12
C VAL A 18 7.52 -15.31 -20.10
N LEU A 19 8.41 -15.40 -19.11
CA LEU A 19 8.57 -14.36 -18.09
C LEU A 19 9.00 -13.02 -18.70
N SER A 20 9.89 -13.02 -19.71
CA SER A 20 10.31 -11.81 -20.41
C SER A 20 9.16 -11.16 -21.17
N LEU A 21 8.33 -11.96 -21.85
CA LEU A 21 7.14 -11.45 -22.56
C LEU A 21 6.13 -10.82 -21.57
N PHE A 22 5.88 -11.46 -20.44
CA PHE A 22 5.01 -10.88 -19.40
C PHE A 22 5.62 -9.60 -18.79
N ALA A 23 6.91 -9.56 -18.55
CA ALA A 23 7.59 -8.38 -18.05
C ALA A 23 7.51 -7.21 -19.04
N LEU A 24 7.74 -7.44 -20.33
CA LEU A 24 7.59 -6.43 -21.39
C LEU A 24 6.15 -5.93 -21.48
N PHE A 25 5.18 -6.83 -21.43
CA PHE A 25 3.76 -6.46 -21.43
C PHE A 25 3.38 -5.60 -20.20
N ALA A 26 3.87 -5.95 -19.01
CA ALA A 26 3.62 -5.19 -17.79
C ALA A 26 4.30 -3.81 -17.78
N LEU A 27 5.48 -3.70 -18.39
CA LEU A 27 6.22 -2.44 -18.49
C LEU A 27 5.64 -1.48 -19.54
N TYR A 28 4.97 -2.00 -20.57
CA TYR A 28 4.48 -1.20 -21.69
C TYR A 28 3.60 -0.02 -21.27
N PRO A 29 2.56 -0.19 -20.41
CA PRO A 29 1.75 0.94 -19.95
C PRO A 29 2.57 2.01 -19.20
N ILE A 30 3.56 1.59 -18.40
CA ILE A 30 4.43 2.50 -17.65
C ILE A 30 5.29 3.32 -18.62
N LEU A 31 5.85 2.67 -19.64
CA LEU A 31 6.62 3.33 -20.71
C LEU A 31 5.76 4.31 -21.52
N CYS A 32 4.47 3.99 -21.74
CA CYS A 32 3.53 4.91 -22.37
C CYS A 32 3.31 6.17 -21.52
N VAL A 33 3.07 6.03 -20.22
CA VAL A 33 2.92 7.17 -19.30
C VAL A 33 4.21 7.99 -19.26
N PHE A 34 5.37 7.34 -19.18
CA PHE A 34 6.67 8.00 -19.26
C PHE A 34 6.85 8.78 -20.58
N SER A 35 6.49 8.19 -21.71
CA SER A 35 6.52 8.87 -23.00
C SER A 35 5.64 10.12 -23.03
N VAL A 36 4.41 10.04 -22.50
CA VAL A 36 3.47 11.17 -22.42
C VAL A 36 4.01 12.30 -21.55
N SER A 37 4.67 11.98 -20.44
CA SER A 37 5.24 12.97 -19.51
C SER A 37 6.35 13.82 -20.14
N LEU A 38 6.98 13.33 -21.22
CA LEU A 38 8.05 14.01 -21.96
C LEU A 38 7.53 14.81 -23.17
N ARG A 39 6.23 14.76 -23.49
CA ARG A 39 5.68 15.45 -24.65
C ARG A 39 5.41 16.93 -24.38
N PRO A 40 5.80 17.84 -25.27
CA PRO A 40 5.45 19.26 -25.13
C PRO A 40 3.95 19.49 -25.35
N GLY A 41 3.39 20.51 -24.69
CA GLY A 41 2.02 20.97 -24.92
C GLY A 41 0.92 19.99 -24.49
N ASP A 42 1.16 19.20 -23.43
CA ASP A 42 0.18 18.31 -22.78
C ASP A 42 -0.50 17.31 -23.75
N ARG A 43 0.18 16.92 -24.85
CA ARG A 43 -0.38 16.04 -25.90
C ARG A 43 -0.42 14.58 -25.47
N LEU A 44 -1.61 13.97 -25.42
CA LEU A 44 -1.77 12.53 -25.17
C LEU A 44 -1.35 11.68 -26.39
N LEU A 45 -1.79 12.08 -27.59
CA LEU A 45 -1.58 11.30 -28.80
C LEU A 45 -0.26 11.67 -29.51
N SER A 46 0.39 10.66 -30.09
CA SER A 46 1.59 10.80 -30.90
C SER A 46 1.44 9.96 -32.18
N LYS A 47 2.01 10.44 -33.26
CA LYS A 47 2.13 9.67 -34.51
C LYS A 47 3.31 8.68 -34.50
N SER A 48 4.19 8.79 -33.48
CA SER A 48 5.37 7.94 -33.32
C SER A 48 5.13 6.94 -32.20
N LEU A 49 5.61 5.71 -32.40
CA LEU A 49 5.66 4.65 -31.38
C LEU A 49 6.94 4.72 -30.52
N ALA A 50 7.80 5.73 -30.74
CA ALA A 50 8.99 5.91 -29.96
C ALA A 50 8.67 6.20 -28.49
N ILE A 51 9.31 5.48 -27.57
CA ILE A 51 9.18 5.68 -26.12
C ILE A 51 9.66 7.08 -25.73
N ILE A 52 10.77 7.54 -26.33
CA ILE A 52 11.28 8.91 -26.16
C ILE A 52 10.87 9.69 -27.41
N PRO A 53 9.97 10.68 -27.29
CA PRO A 53 9.60 11.53 -28.42
C PRO A 53 10.78 12.29 -28.99
N ALA A 54 10.79 12.56 -30.30
CA ALA A 54 11.87 13.35 -30.95
C ALA A 54 11.94 14.80 -30.41
N ASP A 55 10.81 15.32 -29.93
CA ASP A 55 10.64 16.64 -29.32
C ASP A 55 10.54 16.56 -27.78
N ALA A 56 11.16 15.54 -27.16
CA ALA A 56 11.09 15.32 -25.73
C ALA A 56 11.55 16.52 -24.92
N THR A 57 10.81 16.86 -23.87
CA THR A 57 11.09 17.98 -22.96
C THR A 57 10.78 17.60 -21.51
N LEU A 58 11.46 18.24 -20.56
CA LEU A 58 11.16 18.14 -19.13
C LEU A 58 10.20 19.25 -18.65
N GLN A 59 9.58 20.00 -19.55
CA GLN A 59 8.71 21.12 -19.21
C GLN A 59 7.58 20.73 -18.25
N SER A 60 6.94 19.57 -18.45
CA SER A 60 5.87 19.09 -17.55
C SER A 60 6.38 18.87 -16.12
N TYR A 61 7.61 18.35 -15.96
CA TYR A 61 8.22 18.18 -14.64
C TYR A 61 8.58 19.53 -13.98
N GLN A 62 9.10 20.48 -14.77
CA GLN A 62 9.42 21.82 -14.26
C GLN A 62 8.15 22.57 -13.81
N ARG A 63 7.11 22.58 -14.64
CA ARG A 63 5.82 23.19 -14.27
C ARG A 63 5.25 22.52 -13.02
N LEU A 64 5.21 21.18 -12.96
CA LEU A 64 4.67 20.45 -11.82
C LEU A 64 5.38 20.78 -10.51
N LEU A 65 6.71 20.91 -10.53
CA LEU A 65 7.50 21.12 -9.31
C LEU A 65 7.62 22.58 -8.90
N LEU A 66 7.53 23.53 -9.87
CA LEU A 66 7.81 24.95 -9.62
C LEU A 66 6.55 25.83 -9.66
N GLU A 67 5.53 25.44 -10.45
CA GLU A 67 4.33 26.26 -10.65
C GLU A 67 3.11 25.71 -9.91
N GLU A 68 3.09 24.40 -9.64
CA GLU A 68 1.98 23.73 -8.96
C GLU A 68 2.30 23.42 -7.50
N PRO A 69 1.31 23.32 -6.60
CA PRO A 69 1.53 22.98 -5.18
C PRO A 69 1.85 21.48 -4.96
N PHE A 70 2.47 20.83 -5.94
CA PHE A 70 2.73 19.39 -5.98
C PHE A 70 3.56 18.90 -4.79
N LEU A 71 4.59 19.66 -4.38
CA LEU A 71 5.42 19.29 -3.23
C LEU A 71 4.62 19.32 -1.92
N ARG A 72 3.62 20.20 -1.80
CA ARG A 72 2.70 20.20 -0.66
C ARG A 72 1.84 18.94 -0.66
N TRP A 73 1.23 18.59 -1.80
CA TRP A 73 0.44 17.36 -1.93
C TRP A 73 1.28 16.11 -1.59
N MET A 74 2.55 16.10 -2.00
CA MET A 74 3.48 15.04 -1.67
C MET A 74 3.76 14.97 -0.16
N ALA A 75 3.99 16.11 0.49
CA ALA A 75 4.20 16.18 1.93
C ALA A 75 2.95 15.73 2.69
N ASN A 76 1.75 16.17 2.27
CA ASN A 76 0.47 15.76 2.86
C ASN A 76 0.25 14.25 2.76
N SER A 77 0.40 13.69 1.55
CA SER A 77 0.28 12.23 1.35
C SER A 77 1.31 11.45 2.14
N SER A 78 2.56 11.92 2.21
CA SER A 78 3.62 11.27 2.97
C SER A 78 3.30 11.27 4.47
N LEU A 79 2.84 12.40 5.01
CA LEU A 79 2.44 12.52 6.41
C LEU A 79 1.29 11.57 6.74
N VAL A 80 0.19 11.66 5.98
CA VAL A 80 -1.00 10.84 6.22
C VAL A 80 -0.67 9.35 6.08
N SER A 81 0.03 8.95 5.02
CA SER A 81 0.38 7.54 4.80
C SER A 81 1.34 7.00 5.86
N ALA A 82 2.31 7.81 6.30
CA ALA A 82 3.22 7.40 7.38
C ALA A 82 2.47 7.19 8.70
N VAL A 83 1.56 8.10 9.07
CA VAL A 83 0.78 7.97 10.31
C VAL A 83 -0.19 6.79 10.22
N VAL A 84 -0.90 6.61 9.10
CA VAL A 84 -1.79 5.46 8.87
C VAL A 84 -1.01 4.15 8.95
N THR A 85 0.20 4.11 8.39
CA THR A 85 1.07 2.93 8.47
C THR A 85 1.46 2.62 9.92
N LEU A 86 1.90 3.62 10.66
CA LEU A 86 2.28 3.44 12.06
C LEU A 86 1.12 2.95 12.92
N VAL A 87 -0.05 3.58 12.78
CA VAL A 87 -1.28 3.20 13.48
C VAL A 87 -1.73 1.81 13.05
N GLY A 88 -1.79 1.56 11.74
CA GLY A 88 -2.21 0.28 11.16
C GLY A 88 -1.34 -0.88 11.62
N VAL A 89 0.00 -0.74 11.56
CA VAL A 89 0.94 -1.77 12.03
C VAL A 89 0.79 -2.00 13.53
N SER A 90 0.73 -0.94 14.33
CA SER A 90 0.64 -1.06 15.79
C SER A 90 -0.64 -1.77 16.22
N LEU A 91 -1.78 -1.37 15.65
CA LEU A 91 -3.08 -1.97 15.97
C LEU A 91 -3.20 -3.39 15.41
N ALA A 92 -2.76 -3.64 14.17
CA ALA A 92 -2.81 -4.97 13.58
C ALA A 92 -1.89 -5.96 14.30
N ALA A 93 -0.69 -5.52 14.72
CA ALA A 93 0.25 -6.36 15.47
C ALA A 93 -0.34 -6.78 16.82
N THR A 94 -0.89 -5.84 17.57
CA THR A 94 -1.46 -6.12 18.90
C THR A 94 -2.79 -6.88 18.81
N ALA A 95 -3.71 -6.46 17.95
CA ALA A 95 -4.98 -7.14 17.74
C ALA A 95 -4.79 -8.55 17.15
N GLY A 96 -3.95 -8.69 16.13
CA GLY A 96 -3.63 -10.00 15.52
C GLY A 96 -3.04 -10.97 16.53
N TYR A 97 -2.15 -10.50 17.42
CA TYR A 97 -1.62 -11.30 18.51
C TYR A 97 -2.71 -11.74 19.50
N ALA A 98 -3.58 -10.81 19.91
CA ALA A 98 -4.69 -11.12 20.79
C ALA A 98 -5.64 -12.18 20.17
N PHE A 99 -5.98 -12.01 18.89
CA PHE A 99 -6.81 -12.98 18.17
C PHE A 99 -6.11 -14.33 17.93
N SER A 100 -4.80 -14.37 17.90
CA SER A 100 -4.04 -15.63 17.73
C SER A 100 -3.89 -16.39 19.05
N ARG A 101 -3.53 -15.71 20.12
CA ARG A 101 -3.07 -16.32 21.37
C ARG A 101 -4.14 -16.44 22.46
N TYR A 102 -5.09 -15.50 22.53
CA TYR A 102 -6.06 -15.51 23.59
C TYR A 102 -7.40 -16.09 23.15
N ARG A 103 -8.05 -16.82 24.06
CA ARG A 103 -9.41 -17.31 23.93
C ARG A 103 -10.35 -16.41 24.73
N PHE A 104 -11.22 -15.70 24.06
CA PHE A 104 -12.23 -14.84 24.67
C PHE A 104 -13.58 -15.03 23.99
N VAL A 105 -14.66 -14.70 24.71
CA VAL A 105 -16.02 -14.82 24.20
C VAL A 105 -16.20 -13.87 23.01
N GLY A 106 -16.73 -14.39 21.90
CA GLY A 106 -16.93 -13.59 20.69
C GLY A 106 -15.72 -13.44 19.78
N ARG A 107 -14.59 -14.11 20.06
CA ARG A 107 -13.36 -14.05 19.25
C ARG A 107 -13.59 -14.33 17.77
N ASP A 108 -14.21 -15.46 17.48
CA ASP A 108 -14.40 -15.90 16.09
C ASP A 108 -15.45 -15.04 15.38
N GLN A 109 -16.50 -14.63 16.10
CA GLN A 109 -17.50 -13.69 15.58
C GLN A 109 -16.92 -12.32 15.29
N ALA A 110 -16.05 -11.80 16.15
CA ALA A 110 -15.37 -10.53 15.93
C ALA A 110 -14.43 -10.59 14.71
N MET A 111 -13.72 -11.69 14.52
CA MET A 111 -12.87 -11.88 13.35
C MET A 111 -13.70 -11.96 12.06
N VAL A 112 -14.79 -12.70 12.06
CA VAL A 112 -15.72 -12.77 10.93
C VAL A 112 -16.32 -11.39 10.65
N ALA A 113 -16.76 -10.67 11.68
CA ALA A 113 -17.29 -9.32 11.54
C ALA A 113 -16.27 -8.37 10.90
N LEU A 114 -15.01 -8.38 11.36
CA LEU A 114 -13.93 -7.57 10.77
C LEU A 114 -13.75 -7.85 9.27
N ILE A 115 -13.67 -9.12 8.86
CA ILE A 115 -13.50 -9.46 7.45
C ILE A 115 -14.76 -9.11 6.64
N THR A 116 -15.94 -9.29 7.20
CA THR A 116 -17.20 -8.96 6.53
C THR A 116 -17.30 -7.47 6.20
N THR A 117 -16.69 -6.58 7.01
CA THR A 117 -16.65 -5.15 6.66
C THR A 117 -15.97 -4.86 5.33
N GLN A 118 -15.01 -5.71 4.90
CA GLN A 118 -14.31 -5.57 3.61
C GLN A 118 -15.19 -5.94 2.41
N MET A 119 -16.32 -6.60 2.62
CA MET A 119 -17.27 -6.94 1.55
C MET A 119 -18.17 -5.76 1.15
N PHE A 120 -18.23 -4.72 1.99
CA PHE A 120 -18.97 -3.52 1.65
C PHE A 120 -18.17 -2.61 0.73
N PRO A 121 -18.74 -2.15 -0.39
CA PRO A 121 -18.10 -1.14 -1.23
C PRO A 121 -17.78 0.13 -0.42
N VAL A 122 -16.55 0.62 -0.52
CA VAL A 122 -16.12 1.84 0.18
C VAL A 122 -17.06 3.03 -0.12
N THR A 123 -17.55 3.10 -1.36
CA THR A 123 -18.50 4.15 -1.79
C THR A 123 -19.79 4.17 -0.98
N MET A 124 -20.28 3.05 -0.50
CA MET A 124 -21.47 2.99 0.38
C MET A 124 -21.19 3.51 1.78
N LEU A 125 -19.94 3.42 2.22
CA LEU A 125 -19.53 3.87 3.57
C LEU A 125 -19.18 5.36 3.61
N LEU A 126 -19.02 6.03 2.45
CA LEU A 126 -18.62 7.43 2.39
C LEU A 126 -19.58 8.36 3.12
N LEU A 127 -20.90 8.23 2.89
CA LEU A 127 -21.89 9.08 3.54
C LEU A 127 -21.97 8.87 5.05
N PRO A 128 -22.08 7.63 5.59
CA PRO A 128 -22.01 7.41 7.03
C PRO A 128 -20.72 7.95 7.66
N LEU A 129 -19.57 7.72 7.02
CA LEU A 129 -18.28 8.20 7.50
C LEU A 129 -18.22 9.73 7.55
N PHE A 130 -18.67 10.39 6.48
CA PHE A 130 -18.78 11.84 6.42
C PHE A 130 -19.62 12.42 7.56
N ILE A 131 -20.82 11.85 7.81
CA ILE A 131 -21.71 12.28 8.90
C ILE A 131 -21.03 12.13 10.27
N VAL A 132 -20.35 11.00 10.50
CA VAL A 132 -19.64 10.75 11.76
C VAL A 132 -18.52 11.78 11.96
N LEU A 133 -17.71 12.04 10.93
CA LEU A 133 -16.59 12.96 11.01
C LEU A 133 -17.03 14.42 11.21
N ILE A 134 -18.14 14.84 10.59
CA ILE A 134 -18.75 16.16 10.88
C ILE A 134 -19.17 16.24 12.35
N LYS A 135 -19.88 15.24 12.87
CA LYS A 135 -20.32 15.22 14.27
C LYS A 135 -19.14 15.25 15.25
N LEU A 136 -18.02 14.65 14.88
CA LEU A 136 -16.78 14.65 15.67
C LEU A 136 -15.94 15.94 15.46
N LYS A 137 -16.40 16.86 14.61
CA LYS A 137 -15.65 18.07 14.22
C LYS A 137 -14.25 17.76 13.67
N ALA A 138 -14.10 16.63 13.03
CA ALA A 138 -12.84 16.15 12.42
C ALA A 138 -12.84 16.31 10.89
N TYR A 139 -13.93 16.77 10.28
CA TYR A 139 -14.04 17.02 8.85
C TYR A 139 -12.99 18.03 8.36
N ASP A 140 -12.57 17.88 7.11
CA ASP A 140 -11.58 18.74 6.45
C ASP A 140 -10.26 18.83 7.24
N SER A 141 -9.72 17.69 7.60
CA SER A 141 -8.48 17.61 8.37
C SER A 141 -7.71 16.31 8.07
N TYR A 142 -6.40 16.29 8.36
CA TYR A 142 -5.61 15.06 8.28
C TYR A 142 -6.14 13.96 9.21
N TRP A 143 -6.73 14.32 10.36
CA TRP A 143 -7.32 13.34 11.27
C TRP A 143 -8.48 12.59 10.64
N ALA A 144 -9.31 13.28 9.83
CA ALA A 144 -10.37 12.61 9.07
C ALA A 144 -9.81 11.52 8.16
N LEU A 145 -8.76 11.83 7.41
CA LEU A 145 -8.09 10.87 6.51
C LEU A 145 -7.43 9.73 7.29
N ILE A 146 -6.70 10.04 8.36
CA ILE A 146 -5.99 9.05 9.17
C ILE A 146 -6.98 8.04 9.77
N VAL A 147 -8.08 8.51 10.35
CA VAL A 147 -9.10 7.64 10.93
C VAL A 147 -9.78 6.79 9.84
N ALA A 148 -10.19 7.42 8.74
CA ALA A 148 -10.87 6.73 7.64
C ALA A 148 -10.00 5.65 7.02
N TYR A 149 -8.74 5.97 6.69
CA TYR A 149 -7.81 5.04 6.05
C TYR A 149 -7.37 3.91 6.99
N SER A 150 -7.17 4.24 8.27
CA SER A 150 -6.89 3.19 9.27
C SER A 150 -8.07 2.23 9.42
N ALA A 151 -9.30 2.73 9.46
CA ALA A 151 -10.50 1.91 9.57
C ALA A 151 -10.66 0.94 8.38
N THR A 152 -10.28 1.37 7.17
CA THR A 152 -10.34 0.51 5.97
C THR A 152 -9.20 -0.51 5.90
N ALA A 153 -8.00 -0.18 6.39
CA ALA A 153 -6.83 -1.07 6.35
C ALA A 153 -6.84 -2.14 7.46
N LEU A 154 -7.33 -1.80 8.66
CA LEU A 154 -7.23 -2.63 9.86
C LEU A 154 -7.82 -4.03 9.76
N PRO A 155 -9.01 -4.27 9.16
CA PRO A 155 -9.58 -5.61 9.13
C PRO A 155 -8.67 -6.62 8.43
N PHE A 156 -8.19 -6.28 7.24
CA PHE A 156 -7.29 -7.15 6.47
C PHE A 156 -5.94 -7.34 7.17
N THR A 157 -5.34 -6.25 7.64
CA THR A 157 -4.02 -6.31 8.28
C THR A 157 -4.05 -7.07 9.61
N THR A 158 -5.13 -6.95 10.38
CA THR A 158 -5.33 -7.75 11.61
C THR A 158 -5.47 -9.24 11.30
N TRP A 159 -6.26 -9.59 10.28
CA TRP A 159 -6.43 -10.98 9.84
C TRP A 159 -5.11 -11.57 9.35
N GLN A 160 -4.35 -10.81 8.57
CA GLN A 160 -3.04 -11.21 8.07
C GLN A 160 -2.05 -11.44 9.22
N MET A 161 -1.95 -10.50 10.16
CA MET A 161 -1.08 -10.64 11.33
C MET A 161 -1.45 -11.84 12.19
N LYS A 162 -2.75 -12.05 12.45
CA LYS A 162 -3.24 -13.25 13.16
C LYS A 162 -2.83 -14.53 12.44
N GLY A 163 -3.03 -14.59 11.14
CA GLY A 163 -2.64 -15.77 10.33
C GLY A 163 -1.15 -16.06 10.39
N TYR A 164 -0.31 -15.04 10.44
CA TYR A 164 1.13 -15.23 10.59
C TYR A 164 1.50 -15.69 12.01
N TYR A 165 0.95 -15.08 13.06
CA TYR A 165 1.20 -15.51 14.44
C TYR A 165 0.77 -16.97 14.67
N ASP A 166 -0.28 -17.44 14.02
CA ASP A 166 -0.70 -18.85 14.11
C ASP A 166 0.36 -19.82 13.57
N THR A 167 1.30 -19.36 12.73
CA THR A 167 2.42 -20.19 12.23
C THR A 167 3.60 -20.24 13.21
N ILE A 168 3.68 -19.33 14.17
CA ILE A 168 4.75 -19.30 15.18
C ILE A 168 4.41 -20.33 16.26
N PRO A 169 5.31 -21.31 16.52
CA PRO A 169 5.09 -22.33 17.55
C PRO A 169 4.88 -21.73 18.94
N PHE A 170 3.81 -22.12 19.62
CA PHE A 170 3.48 -21.65 20.96
C PHE A 170 4.53 -22.06 22.00
N SER A 171 5.26 -23.15 21.78
CA SER A 171 6.35 -23.63 22.63
C SER A 171 7.46 -22.60 22.85
N LEU A 172 7.65 -21.64 21.94
CA LEU A 172 8.61 -20.54 22.14
C LEU A 172 8.16 -19.57 23.25
N GLU A 173 6.85 -19.35 23.36
CA GLU A 173 6.24 -18.51 24.39
C GLU A 173 6.22 -19.25 25.74
N GLU A 174 6.00 -20.56 25.73
CA GLU A 174 6.10 -21.41 26.92
C GLU A 174 7.52 -21.45 27.47
N ALA A 175 8.53 -21.61 26.61
CA ALA A 175 9.92 -21.55 27.01
C ALA A 175 10.28 -20.20 27.62
N ALA A 176 9.85 -19.10 27.01
CA ALA A 176 10.05 -17.75 27.56
C ALA A 176 9.38 -17.57 28.94
N ALA A 177 8.21 -18.16 29.14
CA ALA A 177 7.54 -18.13 30.46
C ALA A 177 8.31 -18.91 31.53
N ILE A 178 8.91 -20.06 31.18
CA ILE A 178 9.81 -20.82 32.07
C ILE A 178 11.04 -19.99 32.42
N ASP A 179 11.59 -19.21 31.47
CA ASP A 179 12.70 -18.30 31.69
C ASP A 179 12.31 -17.02 32.46
N GLY A 180 11.04 -16.92 32.91
CA GLY A 180 10.55 -15.80 33.74
C GLY A 180 10.14 -14.56 32.94
N CYS A 181 9.95 -14.65 31.61
CA CYS A 181 9.44 -13.54 30.80
C CYS A 181 7.95 -13.30 31.08
N SER A 182 7.57 -12.05 31.29
CA SER A 182 6.14 -11.67 31.29
C SER A 182 5.54 -11.78 29.90
N PRO A 183 4.21 -11.96 29.74
CA PRO A 183 3.55 -12.04 28.42
C PRO A 183 3.85 -10.84 27.51
N LEU A 184 3.90 -9.64 28.07
CA LEU A 184 4.24 -8.42 27.33
C LEU A 184 5.69 -8.44 26.85
N ARG A 185 6.61 -8.91 27.67
CA ARG A 185 8.02 -9.05 27.31
C ARG A 185 8.21 -10.12 26.23
N THR A 186 7.51 -11.25 26.34
CA THR A 186 7.49 -12.32 25.32
C THR A 186 6.99 -11.77 24.00
N PHE A 187 5.89 -11.00 23.99
CA PHE A 187 5.38 -10.37 22.77
C PHE A 187 6.42 -9.47 22.11
N TRP A 188 7.00 -8.52 22.85
CA TRP A 188 7.92 -7.53 22.27
C TRP A 188 9.29 -8.09 21.88
N GLN A 189 9.82 -9.03 22.66
CA GLN A 189 11.20 -9.50 22.50
C GLN A 189 11.34 -10.80 21.71
N ILE A 190 10.26 -11.60 21.59
CA ILE A 190 10.30 -12.89 20.93
C ILE A 190 9.33 -12.93 19.76
N VAL A 191 8.02 -12.74 20.00
CA VAL A 191 7.00 -12.96 18.98
C VAL A 191 7.04 -11.88 17.90
N LEU A 192 7.14 -10.61 18.28
CA LEU A 192 7.14 -9.49 17.34
C LEU A 192 8.35 -9.48 16.39
N PRO A 193 9.60 -9.74 16.88
CA PRO A 193 10.74 -9.90 15.97
C PRO A 193 10.63 -11.09 15.03
N LEU A 194 10.07 -12.21 15.47
CA LEU A 194 9.79 -13.37 14.60
C LEU A 194 8.73 -13.06 13.54
N ALA A 195 7.81 -12.15 13.85
CA ALA A 195 6.78 -11.70 12.93
C ALA A 195 7.24 -10.54 12.01
N ALA A 196 8.51 -10.15 12.03
CA ALA A 196 9.03 -9.06 11.21
C ALA A 196 8.63 -9.15 9.71
N PRO A 197 8.64 -10.31 9.03
CA PRO A 197 8.19 -10.40 7.65
C PRO A 197 6.72 -10.00 7.48
N ALA A 198 5.84 -10.41 8.40
CA ALA A 198 4.42 -10.05 8.35
C ALA A 198 4.19 -8.57 8.67
N LEU A 199 4.96 -8.01 9.62
CA LEU A 199 4.92 -6.58 9.93
C LEU A 199 5.30 -5.73 8.71
N VAL A 200 6.30 -6.16 7.96
CA VAL A 200 6.73 -5.49 6.71
C VAL A 200 5.61 -5.50 5.67
N ILE A 201 4.92 -6.63 5.49
CA ILE A 201 3.78 -6.75 4.56
C ILE A 201 2.63 -5.86 5.04
N THR A 202 2.34 -5.87 6.33
CA THR A 202 1.31 -5.02 6.96
C THR A 202 1.62 -3.52 6.74
N ALA A 203 2.87 -3.12 6.93
CA ALA A 203 3.31 -1.74 6.72
C ALA A 203 3.17 -1.33 5.26
N LEU A 204 3.62 -2.17 4.34
CA LEU A 204 3.50 -1.91 2.90
C LEU A 204 2.04 -1.77 2.48
N PHE A 205 1.17 -2.68 2.93
CA PHE A 205 -0.25 -2.65 2.61
C PHE A 205 -0.93 -1.40 3.16
N SER A 206 -0.69 -1.06 4.43
CA SER A 206 -1.25 0.15 5.06
C SER A 206 -0.78 1.43 4.36
N PHE A 207 0.51 1.50 4.01
CA PHE A 207 1.07 2.61 3.25
C PHE A 207 0.41 2.76 1.88
N MET A 208 0.36 1.67 1.10
CA MET A 208 -0.22 1.69 -0.25
C MET A 208 -1.70 2.07 -0.24
N THR A 209 -2.46 1.56 0.75
CA THR A 209 -3.88 1.90 0.91
C THR A 209 -4.06 3.40 1.11
N ALA A 210 -3.28 4.03 1.99
CA ALA A 210 -3.37 5.46 2.25
C ALA A 210 -2.79 6.32 1.11
N TRP A 211 -1.68 5.86 0.50
CA TRP A 211 -0.98 6.58 -0.57
C TRP A 211 -1.78 6.73 -1.86
N SER A 212 -2.54 5.70 -2.22
CA SER A 212 -3.32 5.65 -3.46
C SER A 212 -4.79 6.03 -3.28
N GLU A 213 -5.22 6.33 -2.05
CA GLU A 213 -6.62 6.60 -1.77
C GLU A 213 -7.06 7.97 -2.32
N TYR A 214 -8.14 7.97 -3.09
CA TYR A 214 -8.70 9.14 -3.73
C TYR A 214 -10.15 9.41 -3.31
N LEU A 215 -10.99 8.37 -3.24
CA LEU A 215 -12.45 8.52 -3.10
C LEU A 215 -12.84 9.14 -1.77
N VAL A 216 -12.24 8.66 -0.69
CA VAL A 216 -12.49 9.17 0.67
C VAL A 216 -11.93 10.57 0.81
N ALA A 217 -10.70 10.83 0.30
CA ALA A 217 -10.11 12.15 0.31
C ALA A 217 -10.98 13.17 -0.42
N ASN A 218 -11.52 12.81 -1.58
CA ASN A 218 -12.37 13.69 -2.39
C ASN A 218 -13.68 14.09 -1.70
N VAL A 219 -14.15 13.29 -0.74
CA VAL A 219 -15.35 13.59 0.05
C VAL A 219 -15.00 14.36 1.33
N LEU A 220 -13.85 14.07 1.93
CA LEU A 220 -13.50 14.57 3.26
C LEU A 220 -12.66 15.85 3.25
N ILE A 221 -11.95 16.16 2.17
CA ILE A 221 -11.05 17.29 2.08
C ILE A 221 -11.61 18.32 1.10
N GLN A 222 -11.72 19.58 1.54
CA GLN A 222 -12.09 20.73 0.72
C GLN A 222 -11.00 21.80 0.69
N ASP A 223 -10.23 21.92 1.77
CA ASP A 223 -9.13 22.87 1.85
C ASP A 223 -8.02 22.47 0.85
N GLN A 224 -7.66 23.40 -0.03
CA GLN A 224 -6.61 23.20 -1.05
C GLN A 224 -5.24 22.94 -0.42
N ASP A 225 -4.99 23.42 0.78
CA ASP A 225 -3.74 23.22 1.50
C ASP A 225 -3.60 21.79 2.06
N LEU A 226 -4.71 21.08 2.22
CA LEU A 226 -4.78 19.71 2.73
C LEU A 226 -4.86 18.63 1.64
N LEU A 227 -4.86 19.02 0.36
CA LEU A 227 -4.96 18.06 -0.73
C LEU A 227 -3.86 17.00 -0.66
N THR A 228 -4.26 15.74 -0.87
CA THR A 228 -3.34 14.61 -1.05
C THR A 228 -2.90 14.50 -2.52
N LEU A 229 -1.85 13.74 -2.81
CA LEU A 229 -1.34 13.53 -4.17
C LEU A 229 -2.41 13.06 -5.16
N PRO A 230 -3.20 11.98 -4.89
CA PRO A 230 -4.24 11.56 -5.82
C PRO A 230 -5.28 12.64 -6.08
N LEU A 231 -5.63 13.40 -5.04
CA LEU A 231 -6.63 14.46 -5.15
C LEU A 231 -6.08 15.66 -5.94
N GLY A 232 -4.85 16.07 -5.66
CA GLY A 232 -4.17 17.15 -6.40
C GLY A 232 -3.95 16.78 -7.88
N LEU A 233 -3.49 15.57 -8.18
CA LEU A 233 -3.31 15.12 -9.56
C LEU A 233 -4.65 15.10 -10.33
N LYS A 234 -5.77 14.82 -9.67
CA LYS A 234 -7.09 14.86 -10.30
C LYS A 234 -7.45 16.23 -10.84
N MET A 235 -6.91 17.32 -10.26
CA MET A 235 -7.16 18.69 -10.72
C MET A 235 -6.65 18.93 -12.15
N PHE A 236 -5.63 18.18 -12.61
CA PHE A 236 -5.15 18.22 -13.99
C PHE A 236 -6.10 17.57 -15.00
N GLN A 237 -7.18 16.95 -14.55
CA GLN A 237 -8.23 16.35 -15.37
C GLN A 237 -9.48 17.21 -15.31
N SER A 238 -9.45 18.40 -15.92
CA SER A 238 -10.66 19.23 -16.05
C SER A 238 -11.66 18.65 -17.05
N ASN A 239 -12.92 19.10 -16.99
CA ASN A 239 -13.96 18.63 -17.90
C ASN A 239 -13.76 19.08 -19.37
N MET A 240 -12.94 20.09 -19.60
CA MET A 240 -12.72 20.68 -20.93
C MET A 240 -11.36 20.32 -21.53
N GLU A 241 -10.32 20.29 -20.70
CA GLU A 241 -8.95 19.99 -21.11
C GLU A 241 -8.26 19.14 -20.05
N VAL A 242 -7.49 18.17 -20.48
CA VAL A 242 -6.67 17.33 -19.59
C VAL A 242 -5.21 17.66 -19.84
N ALA A 243 -4.52 18.14 -18.83
CA ALA A 243 -3.08 18.38 -18.86
C ALA A 243 -2.32 17.04 -18.76
N TRP A 244 -2.32 16.26 -19.84
CA TRP A 244 -1.78 14.90 -19.86
C TRP A 244 -0.29 14.84 -19.51
N GLY A 245 0.49 15.87 -19.90
CA GLY A 245 1.90 15.97 -19.57
C GLY A 245 2.12 16.09 -18.05
N LEU A 246 1.40 17.04 -17.41
CA LEU A 246 1.46 17.25 -15.95
C LEU A 246 0.97 16.02 -15.19
N TYR A 247 -0.18 15.47 -15.60
CA TYR A 247 -0.75 14.27 -14.98
C TYR A 247 0.21 13.08 -15.05
N SER A 248 0.82 12.85 -16.23
CA SER A 248 1.76 11.76 -16.44
C SER A 248 3.09 11.97 -15.70
N ALA A 249 3.62 13.20 -15.69
CA ALA A 249 4.81 13.54 -14.91
C ALA A 249 4.57 13.32 -13.40
N GLY A 250 3.42 13.75 -12.90
CA GLY A 250 2.99 13.49 -11.52
C GLY A 250 2.88 12.00 -11.22
N ALA A 251 2.23 11.22 -12.09
CA ALA A 251 2.09 9.78 -11.93
C ALA A 251 3.46 9.05 -11.85
N ILE A 252 4.44 9.47 -12.64
CA ILE A 252 5.81 8.93 -12.57
C ILE A 252 6.45 9.27 -11.21
N ILE A 253 6.40 10.53 -10.77
CA ILE A 253 7.02 10.92 -9.48
C ILE A 253 6.33 10.23 -8.31
N VAL A 254 4.99 10.14 -8.31
CA VAL A 254 4.20 9.47 -7.27
C VAL A 254 4.52 7.98 -7.16
N SER A 255 4.93 7.35 -8.26
CA SER A 255 5.32 5.94 -8.27
C SER A 255 6.67 5.69 -7.58
N ILE A 256 7.57 6.68 -7.55
CA ILE A 256 8.93 6.52 -7.02
C ILE A 256 8.95 6.07 -5.54
N PRO A 257 8.23 6.73 -4.60
CA PRO A 257 8.24 6.31 -3.19
C PRO A 257 7.70 4.88 -3.01
N VAL A 258 6.67 4.50 -3.76
CA VAL A 258 6.07 3.16 -3.68
C VAL A 258 7.06 2.10 -4.18
N VAL A 259 7.68 2.33 -5.34
CA VAL A 259 8.68 1.41 -5.91
C VAL A 259 9.90 1.30 -4.99
N ALA A 260 10.40 2.43 -4.48
CA ALA A 260 11.53 2.47 -3.56
C ALA A 260 11.22 1.69 -2.26
N LEU A 261 10.04 1.92 -1.67
CA LEU A 261 9.59 1.21 -0.48
C LEU A 261 9.45 -0.29 -0.76
N PHE A 262 8.84 -0.68 -1.88
CA PHE A 262 8.70 -2.08 -2.28
C PHE A 262 10.08 -2.75 -2.46
N LEU A 263 11.01 -2.13 -3.18
CA LEU A 263 12.36 -2.67 -3.39
C LEU A 263 13.13 -2.79 -2.08
N PHE A 264 13.02 -1.80 -1.19
CA PHE A 264 13.64 -1.86 0.13
C PHE A 264 13.08 -3.00 0.98
N LEU A 265 11.77 -3.23 0.94
CA LEU A 265 11.08 -4.24 1.73
C LEU A 265 11.10 -5.64 1.10
N SER A 266 11.39 -5.76 -0.21
CA SER A 266 11.31 -7.02 -0.97
C SER A 266 12.14 -8.16 -0.37
N ARG A 267 13.30 -7.86 0.23
CA ARG A 267 14.16 -8.85 0.89
C ARG A 267 13.46 -9.59 2.05
N TRP A 268 12.58 -8.89 2.80
CA TRP A 268 11.80 -9.52 3.87
C TRP A 268 10.57 -10.27 3.34
N LEU A 269 10.00 -9.80 2.21
CA LEU A 269 8.88 -10.48 1.55
C LEU A 269 9.30 -11.87 1.07
N VAL A 270 10.48 -12.00 0.45
CA VAL A 270 11.00 -13.28 -0.05
C VAL A 270 11.29 -14.25 1.09
N SER A 271 11.88 -13.78 2.20
CA SER A 271 12.17 -14.62 3.37
C SER A 271 10.90 -15.17 4.05
N GLY A 272 9.83 -14.36 4.12
CA GLY A 272 8.55 -14.80 4.71
C GLY A 272 7.82 -15.84 3.88
N LEU A 273 7.90 -15.77 2.54
CA LEU A 273 7.30 -16.76 1.64
C LEU A 273 7.99 -18.13 1.69
N THR A 274 9.30 -18.15 1.94
CA THR A 274 10.06 -19.40 2.03
C THR A 274 9.83 -20.16 3.34
N LEU A 275 9.59 -19.46 4.45
CA LEU A 275 9.27 -20.08 5.75
C LEU A 275 7.88 -20.74 5.77
N GLY A 276 6.91 -20.22 5.01
CA GLY A 276 5.57 -20.82 4.85
C GLY A 276 5.52 -22.00 3.87
N GLY A 277 6.52 -22.16 3.02
CA GLY A 277 6.58 -23.19 1.96
C GLY A 277 7.22 -24.52 2.40
N VAL A 278 7.88 -24.57 3.55
CA VAL A 278 8.49 -25.82 4.08
C VAL A 278 7.55 -26.46 5.08
N LYS A 279 6.40 -26.94 4.60
CA LYS A 279 5.65 -28.03 5.22
C LYS A 279 6.05 -29.30 4.47
N GLY A 280 7.09 -29.94 4.91
CA GLY A 280 7.51 -31.28 4.50
C GLY A 280 7.39 -32.20 5.66
#